data_676fe3257244054e54e41d85581b95fc
#
_entry.id   676fe3257244054e54e41d85581b95fc
#
_cell.length_a   1.000
_cell.length_b   1.000
_cell.length_c   1.000
_cell.angle_alpha   90.00
_cell.angle_beta   90.00
_cell.angle_gamma   90.00
#
_symmetry.space_group_name_H-M   'P 1'
#
loop_
_entity.id
_entity.type
_entity.pdbx_description
1 polymer ?
#
loop_
_entity_poly.entity_id
_entity_poly.type
_entity_poly.pdbx_seq_one_letter_code
_entity_poly.pdbx_strand_id
1 'polypeptide(L)'
;MVDCIIPTDDYSIDRLEFQLTAINVNKSKREDSDCRVVVLSANGKHFTAGLDLTDMGPLMETVLGDGDVARKFRTLQQFIKSYQLSFTSVEQCNKPVIAAVHGGCIGGGVDLITAADIRFCTQDAFFQIKEVDIGLAADVGTLQRLPKVIGSDSLVRELAYTARKMFADEAAQAGLVSRVLSDKEIMLKVALEIASAIADKSPVAVQGSKHNLNYARDHSIEEGLNYMVIWNAAMLQSEDLRVAAMASMDRKGPPPSFSKL
;
A
#
# COMPACT_ATOMS: atom_id res chain seq x y z
N MET A 1 8.17 -16.75 10.08
CA MET A 1 7.15 -16.30 11.03
C MET A 1 6.36 -15.18 10.36
N VAL A 2 5.07 -15.40 10.09
CA VAL A 2 4.19 -14.49 9.32
C VAL A 2 3.21 -13.87 10.32
N ASP A 3 3.70 -13.05 11.26
CA ASP A 3 2.86 -12.48 12.31
C ASP A 3 2.80 -10.94 12.23
N CYS A 4 2.62 -10.41 11.02
CA CYS A 4 2.40 -8.99 10.84
C CYS A 4 1.04 -8.72 10.19
N ILE A 5 -0.03 -9.26 10.78
CA ILE A 5 -1.38 -8.77 10.54
C ILE A 5 -1.49 -7.45 11.32
N ILE A 6 -1.73 -6.37 10.62
CA ILE A 6 -2.12 -5.10 11.25
C ILE A 6 -3.63 -5.02 11.10
N PRO A 7 -4.42 -5.41 12.11
CA PRO A 7 -5.84 -5.14 12.09
C PRO A 7 -6.00 -3.61 12.25
N THR A 8 -6.70 -3.01 11.31
CA THR A 8 -7.27 -1.70 11.56
C THR A 8 -8.56 -1.98 12.34
N ASP A 9 -8.61 -1.60 13.62
CA ASP A 9 -9.81 -1.73 14.42
C ASP A 9 -10.95 -0.91 13.80
N ASP A 10 -12.18 -1.22 14.21
CA ASP A 10 -13.47 -0.78 13.67
C ASP A 10 -13.69 0.76 13.63
N TYR A 11 -12.63 1.48 13.55
CA TYR A 11 -12.64 2.94 13.47
C TYR A 11 -12.46 3.31 12.00
N SER A 12 -13.39 4.12 11.49
CA SER A 12 -13.12 5.04 10.41
C SER A 12 -11.64 5.42 10.46
N ILE A 13 -11.02 5.84 9.39
CA ILE A 13 -9.68 6.47 9.46
C ILE A 13 -9.89 7.77 10.29
N ASP A 14 -10.37 7.64 11.51
CA ASP A 14 -11.12 8.60 12.28
C ASP A 14 -10.31 9.33 13.31
N ARG A 15 -9.01 9.08 13.36
CA ARG A 15 -8.12 9.92 14.15
C ARG A 15 -6.82 10.14 13.40
N LEU A 16 -6.43 11.39 13.28
CA LEU A 16 -5.09 11.82 12.89
C LEU A 16 -4.01 10.97 13.60
N GLU A 17 -4.24 10.61 14.86
CA GLU A 17 -3.40 9.71 15.65
C GLU A 17 -3.40 8.27 15.12
N PHE A 18 -4.53 7.76 14.56
CA PHE A 18 -4.55 6.42 14.01
C PHE A 18 -3.82 6.36 12.66
N GLN A 19 -3.96 7.37 11.82
CA GLN A 19 -3.16 7.48 10.59
C GLN A 19 -1.67 7.57 10.92
N LEU A 20 -1.29 8.36 11.92
CA LEU A 20 0.09 8.43 12.42
C LEU A 20 0.49 7.15 13.18
N THR A 21 -0.43 6.49 13.90
CA THR A 21 -0.17 5.28 14.66
C THR A 21 -0.12 4.04 13.75
N ALA A 22 -0.97 3.91 12.75
CA ALA A 22 -0.85 2.87 11.72
C ALA A 22 0.46 3.01 10.94
N ILE A 23 0.95 4.23 10.75
CA ILE A 23 2.23 4.56 10.13
C ILE A 23 3.39 4.33 11.10
N ASN A 24 3.21 4.62 12.39
CA ASN A 24 4.18 4.28 13.44
C ASN A 24 4.25 2.76 13.65
N VAL A 25 3.15 2.02 13.48
CA VAL A 25 3.13 0.56 13.41
C VAL A 25 3.90 0.10 12.17
N ASN A 26 3.75 0.78 11.04
CA ASN A 26 4.59 0.54 9.86
C ASN A 26 6.08 0.82 10.14
N LYS A 27 6.43 1.87 10.91
CA LYS A 27 7.82 2.13 11.28
C LYS A 27 8.39 1.01 12.15
N SER A 28 7.66 0.58 13.20
CA SER A 28 8.08 -0.55 14.05
C SER A 28 8.19 -1.85 13.25
N LYS A 29 7.25 -2.13 12.34
CA LYS A 29 7.27 -3.33 11.49
C LYS A 29 8.24 -3.23 10.32
N ARG A 30 8.51 -2.03 9.83
CA ARG A 30 9.56 -1.78 8.85
C ARG A 30 10.94 -2.09 9.40
N GLU A 31 11.19 -1.81 10.66
CA GLU A 31 12.46 -2.01 11.35
C GLU A 31 12.55 -3.38 12.05
N ASP A 32 11.43 -4.11 12.20
CA ASP A 32 11.40 -5.43 12.82
C ASP A 32 11.99 -6.49 11.88
N SER A 33 13.19 -6.96 12.20
CA SER A 33 13.91 -7.96 11.40
C SER A 33 13.20 -9.33 11.33
N ASP A 34 12.24 -9.59 12.20
CA ASP A 34 11.43 -10.83 12.19
C ASP A 34 10.25 -10.74 11.24
N CYS A 35 9.78 -9.54 10.93
CA CYS A 35 8.72 -9.31 9.96
C CYS A 35 9.27 -9.32 8.53
N ARG A 36 8.75 -10.16 7.65
CA ARG A 36 9.16 -10.26 6.24
C ARG A 36 8.12 -9.74 5.25
N VAL A 37 6.84 -9.76 5.63
CA VAL A 37 5.71 -9.31 4.83
C VAL A 37 4.68 -8.66 5.73
N VAL A 38 4.04 -7.62 5.26
CA VAL A 38 2.95 -6.92 5.97
C VAL A 38 1.63 -7.24 5.29
N VAL A 39 0.60 -7.63 6.06
CA VAL A 39 -0.77 -7.76 5.57
C VAL A 39 -1.63 -6.67 6.22
N LEU A 40 -2.18 -5.78 5.41
CA LEU A 40 -3.12 -4.74 5.84
C LEU A 40 -4.54 -5.27 5.69
N SER A 41 -5.28 -5.33 6.78
CA SER A 41 -6.70 -5.71 6.81
C SER A 41 -7.46 -4.82 7.80
N ALA A 42 -8.78 -4.84 7.74
CA ALA A 42 -9.61 -4.09 8.67
C ALA A 42 -10.56 -5.00 9.43
N ASN A 43 -11.02 -4.63 10.63
CA ASN A 43 -12.01 -5.38 11.39
C ASN A 43 -13.40 -4.98 10.93
N GLY A 44 -14.12 -4.12 11.19
CA GLY A 44 -15.48 -3.70 10.92
C GLY A 44 -16.18 -4.19 9.64
N LYS A 45 -17.23 -3.49 9.30
CA LYS A 45 -18.05 -3.77 8.11
C LYS A 45 -17.35 -3.40 6.80
N HIS A 46 -16.49 -2.40 6.85
CA HIS A 46 -15.76 -1.85 5.70
C HIS A 46 -14.27 -1.87 5.97
N PHE A 47 -13.47 -1.91 4.92
CA PHE A 47 -12.04 -1.72 5.03
C PHE A 47 -11.73 -0.31 5.54
N THR A 48 -12.41 0.69 4.97
CA THR A 48 -12.41 2.07 5.49
C THR A 48 -13.57 2.87 4.90
N ALA A 49 -14.16 3.74 5.71
CA ALA A 49 -15.19 4.69 5.28
C ALA A 49 -14.62 6.03 4.78
N GLY A 50 -13.30 6.20 4.82
CA GLY A 50 -12.62 7.45 4.45
C GLY A 50 -12.23 8.30 5.66
N LEU A 51 -11.96 9.58 5.43
CA LEU A 51 -11.64 10.55 6.49
C LEU A 51 -12.85 10.80 7.39
N ASP A 52 -12.60 10.92 8.70
CA ASP A 52 -13.58 11.49 9.61
C ASP A 52 -13.68 13.01 9.37
N LEU A 53 -14.84 13.42 8.91
CA LEU A 53 -15.10 14.84 8.69
C LEU A 53 -15.11 15.64 10.00
N THR A 54 -15.28 14.99 11.16
CA THR A 54 -15.21 15.65 12.47
C THR A 54 -13.80 16.03 12.85
N ASP A 55 -12.79 15.27 12.39
CA ASP A 55 -11.36 15.55 12.61
C ASP A 55 -10.82 16.67 11.69
N MET A 56 -11.63 17.14 10.74
CA MET A 56 -11.27 18.28 9.87
C MET A 56 -11.36 19.65 10.57
N GLY A 57 -11.73 19.71 11.83
CA GLY A 57 -11.88 20.98 12.57
C GLY A 57 -10.68 21.92 12.46
N PRO A 58 -9.45 21.48 12.79
CA PRO A 58 -8.25 22.33 12.69
C PRO A 58 -7.93 22.77 11.25
N LEU A 59 -8.23 21.90 10.26
CA LEU A 59 -8.11 22.25 8.86
C LEU A 59 -9.09 23.33 8.46
N MET A 60 -10.36 23.17 8.86
CA MET A 60 -11.42 24.12 8.58
C MET A 60 -11.20 25.46 9.29
N GLU A 61 -10.66 25.47 10.52
CA GLU A 61 -10.23 26.71 11.17
C GLU A 61 -9.16 27.44 10.36
N THR A 62 -8.20 26.71 9.79
CA THR A 62 -7.17 27.31 8.92
C THR A 62 -7.80 27.85 7.64
N VAL A 63 -8.71 27.10 6.99
CA VAL A 63 -9.35 27.50 5.72
C VAL A 63 -10.27 28.71 5.92
N LEU A 64 -11.11 28.68 6.94
CA LEU A 64 -12.15 29.68 7.20
C LEU A 64 -11.68 30.85 8.06
N GLY A 65 -10.58 30.69 8.83
CA GLY A 65 -10.07 31.68 9.74
C GLY A 65 -9.53 32.96 9.05
N ASP A 66 -9.38 34.02 9.82
CA ASP A 66 -8.80 35.28 9.36
C ASP A 66 -7.28 35.11 9.19
N GLY A 67 -6.79 35.26 7.99
CA GLY A 67 -5.35 35.17 7.70
C GLY A 67 -5.08 35.39 6.23
N ASP A 68 -3.88 35.86 5.91
CA ASP A 68 -3.51 36.03 4.51
C ASP A 68 -3.27 34.66 3.83
N VAL A 69 -3.47 34.63 2.52
CA VAL A 69 -3.38 33.44 1.69
C VAL A 69 -2.02 32.75 1.80
N ALA A 70 -0.92 33.51 1.93
CA ALA A 70 0.42 32.94 1.96
C ALA A 70 0.70 32.16 3.26
N ARG A 71 0.16 32.62 4.39
CA ARG A 71 0.29 31.92 5.67
C ARG A 71 -0.61 30.70 5.74
N LYS A 72 -1.88 30.83 5.29
CA LYS A 72 -2.79 29.69 5.13
C LYS A 72 -2.18 28.62 4.22
N PHE A 73 -1.64 29.01 3.06
CA PHE A 73 -0.99 28.11 2.12
C PHE A 73 0.14 27.30 2.79
N ARG A 74 1.02 27.95 3.55
CA ARG A 74 2.11 27.25 4.25
C ARG A 74 1.62 26.20 5.22
N THR A 75 0.61 26.53 6.02
CA THR A 75 0.02 25.59 6.99
C THR A 75 -0.62 24.41 6.27
N LEU A 76 -1.46 24.67 5.27
CA LEU A 76 -2.12 23.63 4.47
C LEU A 76 -1.13 22.75 3.71
N GLN A 77 -0.08 23.34 3.15
CA GLN A 77 0.99 22.60 2.48
C GLN A 77 1.68 21.61 3.42
N GLN A 78 2.01 22.03 4.65
CA GLN A 78 2.62 21.14 5.65
C GLN A 78 1.67 20.02 6.06
N PHE A 79 0.40 20.34 6.24
CA PHE A 79 -0.64 19.38 6.57
C PHE A 79 -0.77 18.31 5.47
N ILE A 80 -0.99 18.72 4.22
CA ILE A 80 -1.11 17.79 3.08
C ILE A 80 0.17 16.93 2.95
N LYS A 81 1.35 17.52 3.08
CA LYS A 81 2.61 16.77 3.03
C LYS A 81 2.71 15.69 4.12
N SER A 82 2.26 15.97 5.34
CA SER A 82 2.28 14.98 6.41
C SER A 82 1.38 13.78 6.10
N TYR A 83 0.21 14.04 5.51
CA TYR A 83 -0.68 12.98 5.03
C TYR A 83 -0.07 12.19 3.87
N GLN A 84 0.48 12.87 2.87
CA GLN A 84 1.17 12.20 1.75
C GLN A 84 2.30 11.28 2.23
N LEU A 85 3.09 11.73 3.21
CA LEU A 85 4.16 10.91 3.80
C LEU A 85 3.61 9.65 4.47
N SER A 86 2.43 9.75 5.05
CA SER A 86 1.75 8.63 5.67
C SER A 86 1.50 7.50 4.68
N PHE A 87 0.82 7.78 3.58
CA PHE A 87 0.55 6.80 2.53
C PHE A 87 1.83 6.36 1.81
N THR A 88 2.75 7.29 1.56
CA THR A 88 4.03 6.99 0.93
C THR A 88 4.89 6.05 1.78
N SER A 89 4.75 6.05 3.11
CA SER A 89 5.47 5.12 3.99
C SER A 89 5.16 3.65 3.72
N VAL A 90 3.94 3.33 3.25
CA VAL A 90 3.54 1.98 2.83
C VAL A 90 4.31 1.55 1.58
N GLU A 91 4.39 2.43 0.61
CA GLU A 91 5.15 2.21 -0.62
C GLU A 91 6.66 2.09 -0.36
N GLN A 92 7.19 2.94 0.53
CA GLN A 92 8.61 2.96 0.91
C GLN A 92 8.98 1.90 1.95
N CYS A 93 8.03 1.14 2.47
CA CYS A 93 8.34 -0.01 3.32
C CYS A 93 9.21 -0.99 2.54
N ASN A 94 10.34 -1.38 3.10
CA ASN A 94 11.25 -2.33 2.43
C ASN A 94 10.61 -3.71 2.22
N LYS A 95 9.62 -4.05 3.04
CA LYS A 95 8.92 -5.33 3.01
C LYS A 95 7.70 -5.25 2.09
N PRO A 96 7.34 -6.32 1.38
CA PRO A 96 6.08 -6.39 0.65
C PRO A 96 4.88 -6.12 1.54
N VAL A 97 3.92 -5.36 1.02
CA VAL A 97 2.67 -5.02 1.69
C VAL A 97 1.51 -5.56 0.87
N ILE A 98 0.68 -6.40 1.49
CA ILE A 98 -0.54 -6.97 0.90
C ILE A 98 -1.74 -6.26 1.50
N ALA A 99 -2.56 -5.60 0.69
CA ALA A 99 -3.84 -5.05 1.12
C ALA A 99 -4.96 -6.07 0.89
N ALA A 100 -5.67 -6.43 1.97
CA ALA A 100 -6.80 -7.37 1.98
C ALA A 100 -8.09 -6.59 2.28
N VAL A 101 -8.84 -6.25 1.23
CA VAL A 101 -9.94 -5.28 1.25
C VAL A 101 -11.29 -5.99 1.27
N HIS A 102 -12.16 -5.68 2.25
CA HIS A 102 -13.54 -6.15 2.29
C HIS A 102 -14.51 -4.98 2.42
N GLY A 103 -15.72 -5.12 1.89
CA GLY A 103 -16.71 -4.05 1.91
C GLY A 103 -16.21 -2.75 1.27
N GLY A 104 -16.49 -1.61 1.86
CA GLY A 104 -16.10 -0.31 1.31
C GLY A 104 -14.63 0.04 1.50
N CYS A 105 -14.00 0.57 0.45
CA CYS A 105 -12.69 1.21 0.46
C CYS A 105 -12.85 2.61 -0.15
N ILE A 106 -12.97 3.62 0.70
CA ILE A 106 -13.48 4.94 0.33
C ILE A 106 -12.43 6.03 0.58
N GLY A 107 -12.32 6.99 -0.33
CA GLY A 107 -11.46 8.17 -0.20
C GLY A 107 -10.00 7.79 0.06
N GLY A 108 -9.40 8.26 1.14
CA GLY A 108 -8.03 7.92 1.57
C GLY A 108 -7.72 6.41 1.64
N GLY A 109 -8.75 5.55 1.68
CA GLY A 109 -8.59 4.12 1.55
C GLY A 109 -8.04 3.72 0.18
N VAL A 110 -8.46 4.38 -0.89
CA VAL A 110 -7.94 4.13 -2.24
C VAL A 110 -6.49 4.60 -2.35
N ASP A 111 -6.14 5.73 -1.70
CA ASP A 111 -4.75 6.20 -1.60
C ASP A 111 -3.86 5.16 -0.91
N LEU A 112 -4.36 4.58 0.20
CA LEU A 112 -3.65 3.57 0.98
C LEU A 112 -3.37 2.31 0.17
N ILE A 113 -4.42 1.73 -0.44
CA ILE A 113 -4.26 0.45 -1.15
C ILE A 113 -3.46 0.58 -2.44
N THR A 114 -3.48 1.75 -3.10
CA THR A 114 -2.64 2.00 -4.29
C THR A 114 -1.17 2.14 -3.96
N ALA A 115 -0.82 2.42 -2.71
CA ALA A 115 0.55 2.40 -2.20
C ALA A 115 1.03 1.00 -1.78
N ALA A 116 0.13 0.02 -1.62
CA ALA A 116 0.49 -1.37 -1.34
C ALA A 116 1.01 -2.10 -2.59
N ASP A 117 1.76 -3.19 -2.39
CA ASP A 117 2.33 -3.97 -3.50
C ASP A 117 1.31 -4.93 -4.13
N ILE A 118 0.54 -5.63 -3.29
CA ILE A 118 -0.44 -6.64 -3.70
C ILE A 118 -1.80 -6.25 -3.12
N ARG A 119 -2.87 -6.44 -3.88
CA ARG A 119 -4.25 -6.15 -3.46
C ARG A 119 -5.15 -7.31 -3.75
N PHE A 120 -5.88 -7.76 -2.73
CA PHE A 120 -6.98 -8.72 -2.81
C PHE A 120 -8.25 -8.06 -2.30
N CYS A 121 -9.41 -8.52 -2.76
CA CYS A 121 -10.67 -8.07 -2.19
C CYS A 121 -11.69 -9.20 -2.07
N THR A 122 -12.75 -8.94 -1.31
CA THR A 122 -13.93 -9.79 -1.25
C THR A 122 -14.92 -9.45 -2.36
N GLN A 123 -15.87 -10.34 -2.67
CA GLN A 123 -16.90 -10.14 -3.69
C GLN A 123 -17.82 -8.95 -3.39
N ASP A 124 -18.03 -8.63 -2.11
CA ASP A 124 -18.82 -7.49 -1.66
C ASP A 124 -18.06 -6.16 -1.63
N ALA A 125 -16.78 -6.19 -1.99
CA ALA A 125 -15.94 -5.00 -1.94
C ALA A 125 -16.31 -3.98 -3.03
N PHE A 126 -16.18 -2.70 -2.68
CA PHE A 126 -16.23 -1.60 -3.63
C PHE A 126 -15.19 -0.53 -3.28
N PHE A 127 -14.73 0.16 -4.30
CA PHE A 127 -13.75 1.23 -4.22
C PHE A 127 -14.37 2.53 -4.68
N GLN A 128 -14.07 3.64 -4.00
CA GLN A 128 -14.69 4.92 -4.32
C GLN A 128 -13.72 6.08 -4.05
N ILE A 129 -13.37 6.83 -5.10
CA ILE A 129 -12.64 8.10 -4.99
C ILE A 129 -13.69 9.17 -4.66
N LYS A 130 -13.79 9.54 -3.38
CA LYS A 130 -14.94 10.31 -2.89
C LYS A 130 -14.68 11.81 -2.71
N GLU A 131 -13.48 12.23 -2.91
CA GLU A 131 -12.99 13.57 -2.61
C GLU A 131 -13.76 14.67 -3.36
N VAL A 132 -14.15 14.43 -4.62
CA VAL A 132 -14.92 15.40 -5.40
C VAL A 132 -16.31 15.67 -4.85
N ASP A 133 -16.92 14.71 -4.13
CA ASP A 133 -18.22 14.90 -3.47
C ASP A 133 -18.17 15.93 -2.33
N ILE A 134 -16.99 16.16 -1.77
CA ILE A 134 -16.75 17.14 -0.71
C ILE A 134 -15.96 18.36 -1.22
N GLY A 135 -15.84 18.53 -2.54
CA GLY A 135 -15.31 19.72 -3.18
C GLY A 135 -13.79 19.81 -3.23
N LEU A 136 -13.06 18.68 -3.10
CA LEU A 136 -11.60 18.65 -3.23
C LEU A 136 -11.13 17.60 -4.23
N ALA A 137 -9.95 17.78 -4.78
CA ALA A 137 -9.26 16.75 -5.54
C ALA A 137 -8.55 15.80 -4.56
N ALA A 138 -8.49 14.49 -4.87
CA ALA A 138 -7.71 13.54 -4.09
C ALA A 138 -6.23 13.96 -4.12
N ASP A 139 -5.66 14.30 -2.96
CA ASP A 139 -4.37 14.98 -2.86
C ASP A 139 -3.29 14.20 -2.10
N VAL A 140 -3.60 12.96 -1.67
CA VAL A 140 -2.67 12.15 -0.88
C VAL A 140 -2.14 10.89 -1.59
N GLY A 141 -2.43 10.74 -2.90
CA GLY A 141 -1.73 9.77 -3.74
C GLY A 141 -2.54 9.03 -4.78
N THR A 142 -3.87 8.96 -4.68
CA THR A 142 -4.73 8.25 -5.64
C THR A 142 -4.49 8.72 -7.08
N LEU A 143 -4.49 10.01 -7.32
CA LEU A 143 -4.33 10.55 -8.69
C LEU A 143 -2.94 10.31 -9.27
N GLN A 144 -1.93 10.06 -8.46
CA GLN A 144 -0.56 9.75 -8.88
C GLN A 144 -0.33 8.25 -9.06
N ARG A 145 -0.94 7.40 -8.19
CA ARG A 145 -0.70 5.96 -8.14
C ARG A 145 -1.69 5.15 -8.95
N LEU A 146 -2.99 5.46 -8.86
CA LEU A 146 -4.03 4.67 -9.52
C LEU A 146 -3.83 4.53 -11.04
N PRO A 147 -3.44 5.59 -11.81
CA PRO A 147 -3.16 5.45 -13.24
C PRO A 147 -2.02 4.47 -13.55
N LYS A 148 -1.07 4.31 -12.62
CA LYS A 148 0.05 3.37 -12.75
C LYS A 148 -0.36 1.94 -12.37
N VAL A 149 -1.39 1.79 -11.53
CA VAL A 149 -1.88 0.49 -11.06
C VAL A 149 -2.82 -0.15 -12.07
N ILE A 150 -3.82 0.59 -12.58
CA ILE A 150 -4.84 0.02 -13.47
C ILE A 150 -4.58 0.26 -14.97
N GLY A 151 -3.64 1.09 -15.34
CA GLY A 151 -3.24 1.27 -16.75
C GLY A 151 -4.30 1.87 -17.69
N SER A 152 -5.46 2.26 -17.17
CA SER A 152 -6.56 2.86 -17.95
C SER A 152 -6.83 4.30 -17.49
N ASP A 153 -6.26 5.28 -18.18
CA ASP A 153 -6.42 6.70 -17.86
C ASP A 153 -7.89 7.15 -17.95
N SER A 154 -8.64 6.67 -18.93
CA SER A 154 -10.06 6.99 -19.08
C SER A 154 -10.88 6.52 -17.87
N LEU A 155 -10.65 5.30 -17.41
CA LEU A 155 -11.35 4.76 -16.23
C LEU A 155 -10.98 5.51 -14.95
N VAL A 156 -9.69 5.84 -14.77
CA VAL A 156 -9.25 6.67 -13.63
C VAL A 156 -9.98 8.01 -13.60
N ARG A 157 -10.06 8.69 -14.73
CA ARG A 157 -10.75 9.99 -14.85
C ARG A 157 -12.25 9.87 -14.56
N GLU A 158 -12.90 8.84 -15.09
CA GLU A 158 -14.31 8.59 -14.80
C GLU A 158 -14.53 8.38 -13.31
N LEU A 159 -13.75 7.51 -12.65
CA LEU A 159 -13.87 7.26 -11.21
C LEU A 159 -13.60 8.52 -10.38
N ALA A 160 -12.53 9.27 -10.74
CA ALA A 160 -12.15 10.48 -10.01
C ALA A 160 -13.13 11.65 -10.19
N TYR A 161 -13.80 11.76 -11.34
CA TYR A 161 -14.70 12.87 -11.62
C TYR A 161 -16.13 12.61 -11.17
N THR A 162 -16.56 11.34 -11.14
CA THR A 162 -17.94 10.97 -10.82
C THR A 162 -18.12 10.47 -9.38
N ALA A 163 -17.02 10.14 -8.70
CA ALA A 163 -17.06 9.46 -7.40
C ALA A 163 -17.94 8.20 -7.39
N ARG A 164 -18.17 7.57 -8.57
CA ARG A 164 -18.95 6.34 -8.61
C ARG A 164 -18.20 5.18 -7.95
N LYS A 165 -18.94 4.21 -7.49
CA LYS A 165 -18.37 2.97 -6.96
C LYS A 165 -17.83 2.13 -8.10
N MET A 166 -16.64 1.56 -7.89
CA MET A 166 -16.03 0.49 -8.66
C MET A 166 -16.19 -0.80 -7.85
N PHE A 167 -16.96 -1.75 -8.34
CA PHE A 167 -17.19 -3.02 -7.64
C PHE A 167 -16.07 -4.03 -7.90
N ALA A 168 -16.05 -5.11 -7.12
CA ALA A 168 -14.99 -6.10 -7.11
C ALA A 168 -14.66 -6.68 -8.50
N ASP A 169 -15.66 -7.02 -9.29
CA ASP A 169 -15.46 -7.59 -10.65
C ASP A 169 -14.80 -6.57 -11.60
N GLU A 170 -15.25 -5.31 -11.58
CA GLU A 170 -14.65 -4.24 -12.36
C GLU A 170 -13.22 -3.95 -11.88
N ALA A 171 -12.99 -3.95 -10.56
CA ALA A 171 -11.68 -3.77 -9.98
C ALA A 171 -10.69 -4.86 -10.39
N ALA A 172 -11.15 -6.10 -10.49
CA ALA A 172 -10.34 -7.21 -10.99
C ALA A 172 -10.06 -7.09 -12.50
N GLN A 173 -11.08 -6.76 -13.30
CA GLN A 173 -10.93 -6.56 -14.76
C GLN A 173 -9.97 -5.41 -15.09
N ALA A 174 -10.03 -4.32 -14.31
CA ALA A 174 -9.15 -3.18 -14.45
C ALA A 174 -7.72 -3.41 -13.91
N GLY A 175 -7.48 -4.50 -13.17
CA GLY A 175 -6.19 -4.81 -12.56
C GLY A 175 -5.92 -4.07 -11.24
N LEU A 176 -6.93 -3.44 -10.62
CA LEU A 176 -6.78 -2.84 -9.29
C LEU A 176 -6.50 -3.91 -8.24
N VAL A 177 -7.17 -5.04 -8.32
CA VAL A 177 -6.96 -6.21 -7.46
C VAL A 177 -6.58 -7.42 -8.29
N SER A 178 -5.70 -8.27 -7.76
CA SER A 178 -5.26 -9.48 -8.44
C SER A 178 -6.12 -10.71 -8.13
N ARG A 179 -6.95 -10.65 -7.09
CA ARG A 179 -7.88 -11.74 -6.70
C ARG A 179 -9.14 -11.17 -6.04
N VAL A 180 -10.28 -11.80 -6.36
CA VAL A 180 -11.56 -11.60 -5.68
C VAL A 180 -11.92 -12.91 -4.96
N LEU A 181 -12.18 -12.84 -3.66
CA LEU A 181 -12.45 -13.98 -2.80
C LEU A 181 -13.90 -13.90 -2.28
N SER A 182 -14.48 -15.04 -1.91
CA SER A 182 -15.90 -15.11 -1.49
C SER A 182 -16.20 -14.27 -0.26
N ASP A 183 -15.30 -14.25 0.71
CA ASP A 183 -15.50 -13.60 1.99
C ASP A 183 -14.16 -13.22 2.65
N LYS A 184 -14.25 -12.49 3.77
CA LYS A 184 -13.11 -11.97 4.51
C LYS A 184 -12.21 -13.05 5.09
N GLU A 185 -12.78 -14.15 5.58
CA GLU A 185 -12.01 -15.24 6.21
C GLU A 185 -11.14 -15.94 5.17
N ILE A 186 -11.73 -16.30 4.03
CA ILE A 186 -11.01 -16.91 2.90
C ILE A 186 -9.97 -15.93 2.33
N MET A 187 -10.32 -14.64 2.22
CA MET A 187 -9.39 -13.63 1.74
C MET A 187 -8.16 -13.51 2.65
N LEU A 188 -8.35 -13.45 3.96
CA LEU A 188 -7.24 -13.37 4.92
C LEU A 188 -6.39 -14.64 4.88
N LYS A 189 -7.00 -15.81 4.80
CA LYS A 189 -6.29 -17.08 4.63
C LYS A 189 -5.38 -17.06 3.41
N VAL A 190 -5.92 -16.67 2.24
CA VAL A 190 -5.15 -16.57 1.00
C VAL A 190 -4.05 -15.51 1.09
N ALA A 191 -4.32 -14.37 1.73
CA ALA A 191 -3.31 -13.33 1.94
C ALA A 191 -2.13 -13.85 2.79
N LEU A 192 -2.42 -14.60 3.86
CA LEU A 192 -1.41 -15.21 4.72
C LEU A 192 -0.62 -16.33 4.02
N GLU A 193 -1.28 -17.14 3.19
CA GLU A 193 -0.60 -18.15 2.37
C GLU A 193 0.41 -17.50 1.40
N ILE A 194 0.01 -16.41 0.73
CA ILE A 194 0.92 -15.66 -0.14
C ILE A 194 2.03 -14.98 0.67
N ALA A 195 1.71 -14.39 1.83
CA ALA A 195 2.70 -13.79 2.71
C ALA A 195 3.74 -14.83 3.18
N SER A 196 3.30 -16.04 3.54
CA SER A 196 4.19 -17.14 3.91
C SER A 196 5.09 -17.54 2.74
N ALA A 197 4.53 -17.71 1.55
CA ALA A 197 5.31 -18.04 0.36
C ALA A 197 6.36 -16.97 0.01
N ILE A 198 6.08 -15.69 0.27
CA ILE A 198 7.05 -14.60 0.12
C ILE A 198 8.10 -14.67 1.25
N ALA A 199 7.68 -14.89 2.49
CA ALA A 199 8.55 -14.95 3.66
C ALA A 199 9.59 -16.09 3.57
N ASP A 200 9.29 -17.16 2.84
CA ASP A 200 10.20 -18.28 2.57
C ASP A 200 11.32 -17.95 1.55
N LYS A 201 11.24 -16.78 0.91
CA LYS A 201 12.26 -16.34 -0.05
C LYS A 201 13.34 -15.51 0.62
N SER A 202 14.48 -15.35 -0.09
CA SER A 202 15.54 -14.44 0.35
C SER A 202 15.00 -13.03 0.56
N PRO A 203 15.13 -12.44 1.76
CA PRO A 203 14.71 -11.07 1.99
C PRO A 203 15.49 -10.06 1.14
N VAL A 204 16.78 -10.33 0.87
CA VAL A 204 17.58 -9.51 -0.05
C VAL A 204 16.97 -9.46 -1.44
N ALA A 205 16.54 -10.60 -1.98
CA ALA A 205 15.96 -10.69 -3.31
C ALA A 205 14.55 -10.06 -3.35
N VAL A 206 13.71 -10.33 -2.36
CA VAL A 206 12.34 -9.80 -2.29
C VAL A 206 12.34 -8.29 -2.15
N GLN A 207 13.10 -7.74 -1.20
CA GLN A 207 13.19 -6.30 -0.99
C GLN A 207 13.83 -5.59 -2.19
N GLY A 208 14.87 -6.19 -2.79
CA GLY A 208 15.48 -5.69 -4.01
C GLY A 208 14.50 -5.65 -5.18
N SER A 209 13.67 -6.68 -5.33
CA SER A 209 12.62 -6.71 -6.37
C SER A 209 11.60 -5.59 -6.17
N LYS A 210 11.07 -5.40 -4.95
CA LYS A 210 10.16 -4.29 -4.63
C LYS A 210 10.80 -2.94 -4.95
N HIS A 211 12.02 -2.73 -4.50
CA HIS A 211 12.73 -1.47 -4.68
C HIS A 211 12.90 -1.12 -6.17
N ASN A 212 13.30 -2.11 -6.98
CA ASN A 212 13.47 -1.91 -8.42
C ASN A 212 12.14 -1.75 -9.17
N LEU A 213 11.07 -2.47 -8.77
CA LEU A 213 9.73 -2.27 -9.33
C LEU A 213 9.20 -0.85 -9.06
N ASN A 214 9.40 -0.35 -7.83
CA ASN A 214 9.01 1.01 -7.47
C ASN A 214 9.81 2.06 -8.27
N TYR A 215 11.12 1.86 -8.43
CA TYR A 215 11.96 2.74 -9.25
C TYR A 215 11.52 2.74 -10.72
N ALA A 216 11.34 1.57 -11.31
CA ALA A 216 10.96 1.40 -12.72
C ALA A 216 9.59 2.01 -13.08
N ARG A 217 8.71 2.19 -12.09
CA ARG A 217 7.37 2.75 -12.31
C ARG A 217 7.40 4.19 -12.84
N ASP A 218 8.41 4.96 -12.46
CA ASP A 218 8.53 6.40 -12.77
C ASP A 218 9.75 6.73 -13.65
N HIS A 219 10.47 5.70 -14.14
CA HIS A 219 11.67 5.84 -14.95
C HIS A 219 11.53 5.07 -16.27
N SER A 220 12.35 5.43 -17.25
CA SER A 220 12.44 4.68 -18.51
C SER A 220 13.00 3.27 -18.28
N ILE A 221 12.79 2.38 -19.26
CA ILE A 221 13.35 1.02 -19.20
C ILE A 221 14.87 1.07 -19.08
N GLU A 222 15.52 1.96 -19.82
CA GLU A 222 16.98 2.11 -19.82
C GLU A 222 17.50 2.55 -18.44
N GLU A 223 16.88 3.56 -17.83
CA GLU A 223 17.21 4.02 -16.47
C GLU A 223 17.00 2.91 -15.45
N GLY A 224 15.87 2.18 -15.54
CA GLY A 224 15.56 1.05 -14.67
C GLY A 224 16.60 -0.08 -14.78
N LEU A 225 17.02 -0.43 -16.01
CA LEU A 225 18.05 -1.43 -16.24
C LEU A 225 19.41 -0.99 -15.70
N ASN A 226 19.81 0.26 -15.92
CA ASN A 226 21.06 0.82 -15.40
C ASN A 226 21.08 0.84 -13.86
N TYR A 227 19.94 1.20 -13.25
CA TYR A 227 19.78 1.15 -11.79
C TYR A 227 19.93 -0.28 -11.25
N MET A 228 19.29 -1.26 -11.94
CA MET A 228 19.37 -2.69 -11.58
C MET A 228 20.80 -3.25 -11.67
N VAL A 229 21.62 -2.80 -12.63
CA VAL A 229 23.03 -3.18 -12.72
C VAL A 229 23.78 -2.82 -11.45
N ILE A 230 23.64 -1.58 -10.99
CA ILE A 230 24.31 -1.08 -9.78
C ILE A 230 23.79 -1.83 -8.54
N TRP A 231 22.48 -1.96 -8.41
CA TRP A 231 21.85 -2.66 -7.29
C TRP A 231 22.32 -4.13 -7.20
N ASN A 232 22.17 -4.87 -8.29
CA ASN A 232 22.49 -6.30 -8.29
C ASN A 232 23.98 -6.57 -8.22
N ALA A 233 24.85 -5.71 -8.72
CA ALA A 233 26.30 -5.86 -8.56
C ALA A 233 26.69 -5.95 -7.07
N ALA A 234 25.95 -5.29 -6.19
CA ALA A 234 26.13 -5.42 -4.74
C ALA A 234 25.40 -6.66 -4.19
N MET A 235 24.12 -6.86 -4.53
CA MET A 235 23.28 -7.90 -3.93
C MET A 235 23.65 -9.33 -4.36
N LEU A 236 24.25 -9.52 -5.53
CA LEU A 236 24.79 -10.82 -5.97
C LEU A 236 25.96 -11.33 -5.08
N GLN A 237 26.51 -10.49 -4.23
CA GLN A 237 27.52 -10.87 -3.26
C GLN A 237 26.92 -11.32 -1.90
N SER A 238 25.59 -11.34 -1.77
CA SER A 238 24.92 -11.75 -0.55
C SER A 238 25.10 -13.24 -0.24
N GLU A 239 25.09 -13.59 1.03
CA GLU A 239 25.08 -14.99 1.46
C GLU A 239 23.81 -15.72 0.98
N ASP A 240 22.71 -15.03 0.86
CA ASP A 240 21.43 -15.58 0.39
C ASP A 240 21.54 -16.22 -0.98
N LEU A 241 22.28 -15.59 -1.92
CA LEU A 241 22.50 -16.16 -3.24
C LEU A 241 23.26 -17.50 -3.15
N ARG A 242 24.29 -17.56 -2.30
CA ARG A 242 25.08 -18.78 -2.10
C ARG A 242 24.22 -19.90 -1.49
N VAL A 243 23.45 -19.58 -0.46
CA VAL A 243 22.55 -20.53 0.22
C VAL A 243 21.49 -21.05 -0.76
N ALA A 244 20.85 -20.18 -1.55
CA ALA A 244 19.86 -20.57 -2.54
C ALA A 244 20.45 -21.45 -3.66
N ALA A 245 21.65 -21.10 -4.16
CA ALA A 245 22.34 -21.86 -5.19
C ALA A 245 22.70 -23.28 -4.70
N MET A 246 23.22 -23.41 -3.49
CA MET A 246 23.56 -24.73 -2.90
C MET A 246 22.29 -25.57 -2.71
N ALA A 247 21.21 -25.01 -2.18
CA ALA A 247 19.94 -25.73 -2.03
C ALA A 247 19.35 -26.17 -3.37
N SER A 248 19.52 -25.40 -4.44
CA SER A 248 19.04 -25.77 -5.78
C SER A 248 19.80 -26.96 -6.39
N MET A 249 21.05 -27.17 -5.99
CA MET A 249 21.89 -28.32 -6.40
C MET A 249 21.53 -29.58 -5.62
N ASP A 250 21.13 -29.45 -4.36
CA ASP A 250 20.66 -30.57 -3.52
C ASP A 250 19.12 -30.63 -3.45
N ARG A 251 18.51 -31.21 -4.49
CA ARG A 251 17.05 -31.33 -4.60
C ARG A 251 16.39 -32.20 -3.53
N LYS A 252 17.16 -32.96 -2.74
CA LYS A 252 16.66 -33.82 -1.65
C LYS A 252 16.92 -33.21 -0.27
N GLY A 253 17.66 -32.11 -0.21
CA GLY A 253 17.95 -31.39 1.00
C GLY A 253 16.76 -30.57 1.50
N PRO A 254 16.86 -30.01 2.71
CA PRO A 254 15.84 -29.11 3.25
C PRO A 254 15.78 -27.81 2.42
N PRO A 255 14.63 -27.12 2.42
CA PRO A 255 14.52 -25.80 1.77
C PRO A 255 15.55 -24.83 2.37
N PRO A 256 16.04 -23.85 1.58
CA PRO A 256 17.01 -22.88 2.07
C PRO A 256 16.40 -22.04 3.19
N SER A 257 17.20 -21.75 4.21
CA SER A 257 16.85 -20.81 5.28
C SER A 257 17.72 -19.56 5.14
N PHE A 258 17.09 -18.38 5.17
CA PHE A 258 17.74 -17.10 4.97
C PHE A 258 17.80 -16.31 6.27
N SER A 259 18.93 -15.63 6.48
CA SER A 259 19.12 -14.74 7.63
C SER A 259 18.15 -13.57 7.61
N LYS A 260 17.95 -12.96 8.77
CA LYS A 260 17.19 -11.70 8.90
C LYS A 260 17.94 -10.56 8.20
N LEU A 261 17.19 -9.61 7.63
CA LEU A 261 17.73 -8.42 6.98
C LEU A 261 17.20 -7.17 7.67
#